data_9373cf817731d4ce38bcaa64e7bb2b43
#
_entry.id   9373cf817731d4ce38bcaa64e7bb2b43
#
_cell.length_a   1.000
_cell.length_b   1.000
_cell.length_c   1.000
_cell.angle_alpha   90.00
_cell.angle_beta   90.00
_cell.angle_gamma   90.00
#
_symmetry.space_group_name_H-M   'P 1'
#
loop_
_entity.id
_entity.type
_entity.pdbx_description
1 polymer ?
#
loop_
_entity_poly.entity_id
_entity_poly.type
_entity_poly.pdbx_seq_one_letter_code
_entity_poly.pdbx_strand_id
1 'polypeptide(L)'
;MSDRYVVLDTETSALFDFSKPADAEGQPRLAHLALIYLDSEFNVERDYDVLIKPDGWTIDAGAAAVNGLTVERLTADGIPVAEALLEYTKAIETGRVVVAFNAQFDTKVARGELRRAGMDDMFMKTRNICVMRAMTDVCQIPYTNGRAGFKFPKLAEAMAHIGEMPVTEGAHTAMVDALGALAIARWLRTNQMLPEPGVHLAKKRPDLVPTQPRRSGKAKPAAATDELPA
;
A
#
# COMPACT_ATOMS: atom_id res chain seq x y z
N MET A 1 9.66 -8.26 -26.16
CA MET A 1 8.61 -9.09 -25.54
C MET A 1 7.64 -8.11 -24.90
N SER A 2 6.32 -8.32 -25.08
CA SER A 2 5.30 -7.49 -24.42
C SER A 2 5.29 -7.78 -22.91
N ASP A 3 5.03 -6.75 -22.10
CA ASP A 3 4.91 -6.91 -20.64
C ASP A 3 3.74 -7.86 -20.29
N ARG A 4 3.93 -8.68 -19.27
CA ARG A 4 2.87 -9.45 -18.60
C ARG A 4 2.62 -8.80 -17.25
N TYR A 5 1.42 -8.96 -16.70
CA TYR A 5 1.01 -8.21 -15.53
C TYR A 5 0.57 -9.13 -14.39
N VAL A 6 0.57 -8.59 -13.20
CA VAL A 6 -0.07 -9.19 -12.02
C VAL A 6 -0.79 -8.07 -11.25
N VAL A 7 -2.09 -8.23 -11.04
CA VAL A 7 -2.81 -7.32 -10.15
C VAL A 7 -2.57 -7.78 -8.72
N LEU A 8 -2.25 -6.83 -7.86
CA LEU A 8 -1.93 -7.05 -6.44
C LEU A 8 -2.88 -6.23 -5.58
N ASP A 9 -3.43 -6.87 -4.56
CA ASP A 9 -4.06 -6.19 -3.44
C ASP A 9 -3.78 -6.92 -2.13
N THR A 10 -3.75 -6.18 -1.02
CA THR A 10 -3.39 -6.70 0.29
C THR A 10 -4.29 -6.15 1.40
N GLU A 11 -4.81 -7.06 2.27
CA GLU A 11 -5.38 -6.65 3.53
C GLU A 11 -4.36 -6.79 4.66
N THR A 12 -4.46 -5.92 5.64
CA THR A 12 -3.49 -5.85 6.73
C THR A 12 -4.16 -5.91 8.10
N SER A 13 -3.35 -6.27 9.11
CA SER A 13 -3.79 -6.37 10.51
C SER A 13 -4.06 -5.02 11.18
N ALA A 14 -3.58 -3.91 10.62
CA ALA A 14 -3.74 -2.55 11.14
C ALA A 14 -3.40 -1.50 10.07
N LEU A 15 -3.48 -0.22 10.40
CA LEU A 15 -3.07 0.87 9.52
C LEU A 15 -1.55 0.94 9.39
N PHE A 16 -1.07 1.20 8.17
CA PHE A 16 0.36 1.31 7.86
C PHE A 16 0.88 2.72 8.18
N ASP A 17 1.96 2.81 8.97
CA ASP A 17 2.66 4.06 9.25
C ASP A 17 3.75 4.31 8.18
N PHE A 18 3.45 5.18 7.23
CA PHE A 18 4.38 5.52 6.14
C PHE A 18 5.60 6.33 6.57
N SER A 19 5.64 6.81 7.81
CA SER A 19 6.79 7.53 8.36
C SER A 19 7.90 6.61 8.87
N LYS A 20 7.58 5.33 9.09
CA LYS A 20 8.50 4.31 9.61
C LYS A 20 9.00 3.36 8.50
N PRO A 21 10.10 2.65 8.72
CA PRO A 21 10.48 1.50 7.89
C PRO A 21 9.36 0.48 7.77
N ALA A 22 9.28 -0.22 6.63
CA ALA A 22 8.20 -1.15 6.36
C ALA A 22 8.16 -2.35 7.32
N ASP A 23 9.30 -2.74 7.85
CA ASP A 23 9.53 -3.84 8.77
C ASP A 23 9.66 -3.42 10.23
N ALA A 24 9.47 -2.12 10.54
CA ALA A 24 9.58 -1.61 11.91
C ALA A 24 8.55 -2.29 12.84
N GLU A 25 8.92 -2.35 14.13
CA GLU A 25 8.00 -2.79 15.17
C GLU A 25 6.73 -1.93 15.17
N GLY A 26 5.57 -2.58 15.34
CA GLY A 26 4.26 -1.94 15.30
C GLY A 26 3.72 -1.64 13.90
N GLN A 27 4.47 -1.97 12.82
CA GLN A 27 3.88 -1.95 11.48
C GLN A 27 2.90 -3.12 11.30
N PRO A 28 1.84 -2.93 10.50
CA PRO A 28 0.85 -3.99 10.26
C PRO A 28 1.48 -5.21 9.61
N ARG A 29 0.81 -6.34 9.80
CA ARG A 29 1.16 -7.62 9.18
C ARG A 29 0.23 -7.86 7.99
N LEU A 30 0.73 -8.54 6.98
CA LEU A 30 -0.09 -9.04 5.89
C LEU A 30 -1.11 -10.06 6.42
N ALA A 31 -2.38 -9.83 6.15
CA ALA A 31 -3.47 -10.71 6.60
C ALA A 31 -4.15 -11.44 5.44
N HIS A 32 -4.15 -10.84 4.24
CA HIS A 32 -4.75 -11.41 3.03
C HIS A 32 -3.95 -10.94 1.81
N LEU A 33 -3.62 -11.83 0.89
CA LEU A 33 -2.92 -11.55 -0.36
C LEU A 33 -3.74 -12.04 -1.54
N ALA A 34 -4.01 -11.14 -2.49
CA ALA A 34 -4.60 -11.48 -3.78
C ALA A 34 -3.67 -11.12 -4.92
N LEU A 35 -3.46 -12.06 -5.85
CA LEU A 35 -2.74 -11.87 -7.09
C LEU A 35 -3.59 -12.36 -8.26
N ILE A 36 -3.82 -11.53 -9.28
CA ILE A 36 -4.47 -11.93 -10.53
C ILE A 36 -3.43 -11.83 -11.65
N TYR A 37 -3.04 -12.96 -12.19
CA TYR A 37 -2.04 -13.04 -13.24
C TYR A 37 -2.67 -12.78 -14.60
N LEU A 38 -2.06 -11.91 -15.39
CA LEU A 38 -2.57 -11.46 -16.67
C LEU A 38 -1.51 -11.66 -17.76
N ASP A 39 -1.98 -11.95 -18.96
CA ASP A 39 -1.17 -11.87 -20.17
C ASP A 39 -0.93 -10.40 -20.60
N SER A 40 -0.29 -10.21 -21.76
CA SER A 40 -0.04 -8.87 -22.31
C SER A 40 -1.31 -8.15 -22.76
N GLU A 41 -2.41 -8.89 -22.97
CA GLU A 41 -3.70 -8.35 -23.40
C GLU A 41 -4.66 -8.10 -22.22
N PHE A 42 -4.19 -8.28 -20.97
CA PHE A 42 -5.00 -8.19 -19.75
C PHE A 42 -6.07 -9.29 -19.63
N ASN A 43 -5.89 -10.43 -20.31
CA ASN A 43 -6.69 -11.62 -20.03
C ASN A 43 -6.17 -12.31 -18.77
N VAL A 44 -7.09 -12.81 -17.95
CA VAL A 44 -6.74 -13.54 -16.73
C VAL A 44 -6.19 -14.91 -17.10
N GLU A 45 -4.98 -15.22 -16.64
CA GLU A 45 -4.34 -16.53 -16.79
C GLU A 45 -4.64 -17.44 -15.60
N ARG A 46 -4.58 -16.88 -14.40
CA ARG A 46 -4.90 -17.51 -13.11
C ARG A 46 -4.99 -16.45 -12.02
N ASP A 47 -5.49 -16.85 -10.89
CA ASP A 47 -5.48 -16.09 -9.64
C ASP A 47 -4.76 -16.85 -8.53
N TYR A 48 -4.48 -16.13 -7.45
CA TYR A 48 -3.94 -16.64 -6.20
C TYR A 48 -4.50 -15.78 -5.08
N ASP A 49 -5.29 -16.39 -4.20
CA ASP A 49 -6.06 -15.72 -3.16
C ASP A 49 -5.90 -16.48 -1.85
N VAL A 50 -5.18 -15.89 -0.89
CA VAL A 50 -4.80 -16.61 0.34
C VAL A 50 -4.86 -15.73 1.57
N LEU A 51 -5.41 -16.26 2.64
CA LEU A 51 -5.31 -15.72 3.97
C LEU A 51 -3.96 -16.09 4.59
N ILE A 52 -3.45 -15.20 5.46
CA ILE A 52 -2.16 -15.39 6.10
C ILE A 52 -2.35 -15.78 7.56
N LYS A 53 -1.78 -16.91 7.93
CA LYS A 53 -1.84 -17.40 9.30
C LYS A 53 -1.02 -16.53 10.25
N PRO A 54 -1.61 -16.02 11.35
CA PRO A 54 -0.88 -15.24 12.33
C PRO A 54 0.23 -16.05 13.02
N ASP A 55 1.40 -15.44 13.17
CA ASP A 55 2.53 -15.97 13.93
C ASP A 55 2.79 -15.10 15.18
N GLY A 56 1.80 -15.00 16.03
CA GLY A 56 1.86 -14.22 17.28
C GLY A 56 1.34 -12.79 17.19
N TRP A 57 0.89 -12.33 16.00
CA TRP A 57 0.24 -11.03 15.85
C TRP A 57 -1.29 -11.16 15.87
N THR A 58 -1.97 -10.03 16.10
CA THR A 58 -3.43 -9.92 16.15
C THR A 58 -3.92 -8.89 15.14
N ILE A 59 -5.23 -8.85 14.92
CA ILE A 59 -5.87 -7.84 14.07
C ILE A 59 -6.40 -6.71 14.96
N ASP A 60 -6.11 -5.47 14.57
CA ASP A 60 -6.70 -4.27 15.16
C ASP A 60 -8.21 -4.23 14.88
N ALA A 61 -9.00 -3.79 15.87
CA ALA A 61 -10.46 -3.74 15.75
C ALA A 61 -10.93 -2.86 14.59
N GLY A 62 -10.19 -1.79 14.26
CA GLY A 62 -10.49 -0.93 13.11
C GLY A 62 -10.26 -1.63 11.79
N ALA A 63 -9.18 -2.41 11.66
CA ALA A 63 -8.91 -3.21 10.47
C ALA A 63 -9.95 -4.33 10.31
N ALA A 64 -10.27 -5.05 11.40
CA ALA A 64 -11.29 -6.09 11.40
C ALA A 64 -12.67 -5.56 10.98
N ALA A 65 -13.04 -4.35 11.40
CA ALA A 65 -14.29 -3.72 10.99
C ALA A 65 -14.37 -3.41 9.49
N VAL A 66 -13.23 -3.21 8.83
CA VAL A 66 -13.14 -2.93 7.40
C VAL A 66 -13.08 -4.23 6.59
N ASN A 67 -12.13 -5.12 6.90
CA ASN A 67 -11.85 -6.30 6.07
C ASN A 67 -12.56 -7.59 6.56
N GLY A 68 -13.24 -7.55 7.72
CA GLY A 68 -13.97 -8.69 8.27
C GLY A 68 -13.09 -9.89 8.67
N LEU A 69 -11.78 -9.70 8.78
CA LEU A 69 -10.86 -10.76 9.16
C LEU A 69 -10.77 -10.87 10.68
N THR A 70 -10.67 -12.10 11.16
CA THR A 70 -10.44 -12.41 12.58
C THR A 70 -9.26 -13.35 12.74
N VAL A 71 -8.62 -13.33 13.92
CA VAL A 71 -7.50 -14.22 14.22
C VAL A 71 -7.91 -15.70 14.09
N GLU A 72 -9.13 -16.02 14.49
CA GLU A 72 -9.68 -17.39 14.42
C GLU A 72 -9.75 -17.85 12.96
N ARG A 73 -10.33 -17.04 12.07
CA ARG A 73 -10.43 -17.33 10.64
C ARG A 73 -9.05 -17.46 10.01
N LEU A 74 -8.15 -16.51 10.28
CA LEU A 74 -6.79 -16.55 9.73
C LEU A 74 -5.99 -17.75 10.25
N THR A 75 -6.26 -18.20 11.48
CA THR A 75 -5.60 -19.39 12.05
C THR A 75 -6.12 -20.68 11.41
N ALA A 76 -7.43 -20.73 11.11
CA ALA A 76 -8.07 -21.91 10.53
C ALA A 76 -7.74 -22.06 9.04
N ASP A 77 -7.85 -20.97 8.27
CA ASP A 77 -7.85 -21.00 6.80
C ASP A 77 -6.54 -20.45 6.19
N GLY A 78 -5.70 -19.79 7.00
CA GLY A 78 -4.50 -19.12 6.53
C GLY A 78 -3.30 -20.05 6.33
N ILE A 79 -2.44 -19.65 5.39
CA ILE A 79 -1.14 -20.30 5.13
C ILE A 79 0.01 -19.50 5.79
N PRO A 80 1.20 -20.11 5.97
CA PRO A 80 2.38 -19.37 6.39
C PRO A 80 2.71 -18.22 5.43
N VAL A 81 3.06 -17.06 5.98
CA VAL A 81 3.39 -15.86 5.16
C VAL A 81 4.51 -16.12 4.15
N ALA A 82 5.49 -16.96 4.50
CA ALA A 82 6.60 -17.29 3.61
C ALA A 82 6.14 -17.95 2.30
N GLU A 83 5.10 -18.79 2.33
CA GLU A 83 4.54 -19.42 1.12
C GLU A 83 3.89 -18.37 0.20
N ALA A 84 3.11 -17.46 0.78
CA ALA A 84 2.50 -16.36 0.04
C ALA A 84 3.55 -15.42 -0.59
N LEU A 85 4.64 -15.14 0.14
CA LEU A 85 5.74 -14.31 -0.32
C LEU A 85 6.53 -14.96 -1.45
N LEU A 86 6.68 -16.27 -1.48
CA LEU A 86 7.31 -17.00 -2.60
C LEU A 86 6.51 -16.81 -3.89
N GLU A 87 5.18 -16.82 -3.83
CA GLU A 87 4.36 -16.58 -5.01
C GLU A 87 4.45 -15.12 -5.49
N TYR A 88 4.45 -14.16 -4.56
CA TYR A 88 4.67 -12.74 -4.86
C TYR A 88 6.05 -12.51 -5.50
N THR A 89 7.13 -13.02 -4.92
CA THR A 89 8.49 -12.85 -5.45
C THR A 89 8.64 -13.46 -6.83
N LYS A 90 8.06 -14.65 -7.06
CA LYS A 90 8.05 -15.31 -8.36
C LYS A 90 7.38 -14.46 -9.45
N ALA A 91 6.29 -13.76 -9.11
CA ALA A 91 5.65 -12.84 -10.06
C ALA A 91 6.61 -11.73 -10.50
N ILE A 92 7.36 -11.13 -9.55
CA ILE A 92 8.33 -10.08 -9.83
C ILE A 92 9.55 -10.62 -10.62
N GLU A 93 10.10 -11.76 -10.20
CA GLU A 93 11.27 -12.39 -10.84
C GLU A 93 11.01 -12.82 -12.27
N THR A 94 9.77 -13.20 -12.58
CA THR A 94 9.35 -13.50 -13.96
C THR A 94 9.09 -12.24 -14.81
N GLY A 95 9.39 -11.05 -14.29
CA GLY A 95 9.32 -9.78 -15.00
C GLY A 95 7.92 -9.20 -15.15
N ARG A 96 6.94 -9.69 -14.38
CA ARG A 96 5.59 -9.12 -14.42
C ARG A 96 5.54 -7.72 -13.83
N VAL A 97 4.73 -6.88 -14.43
CA VAL A 97 4.41 -5.55 -13.92
C VAL A 97 3.28 -5.67 -12.90
N VAL A 98 3.51 -5.16 -11.69
CA VAL A 98 2.48 -5.10 -10.67
C VAL A 98 1.50 -3.98 -10.99
N VAL A 99 0.21 -4.29 -11.01
CA VAL A 99 -0.89 -3.33 -11.08
C VAL A 99 -1.60 -3.35 -9.74
N ALA A 100 -1.80 -2.20 -9.11
CA ALA A 100 -2.54 -2.12 -7.84
C ALA A 100 -3.31 -0.80 -7.75
N PHE A 101 -4.39 -0.79 -6.96
CA PHE A 101 -5.13 0.46 -6.77
C PHE A 101 -4.25 1.50 -6.09
N ASN A 102 -3.60 1.16 -4.98
CA ASN A 102 -2.62 2.01 -4.31
C ASN A 102 -1.27 1.28 -4.22
N ALA A 103 -0.58 1.11 -5.34
CA ALA A 103 0.62 0.29 -5.46
C ALA A 103 1.71 0.60 -4.41
N GLN A 104 1.77 1.83 -3.91
CA GLN A 104 2.71 2.19 -2.86
C GLN A 104 2.40 1.51 -1.52
N PHE A 105 1.13 1.28 -1.23
CA PHE A 105 0.71 0.58 -0.01
C PHE A 105 1.07 -0.89 -0.11
N ASP A 106 0.55 -1.60 -1.10
CA ASP A 106 0.69 -3.04 -1.25
C ASP A 106 2.14 -3.49 -1.38
N THR A 107 2.92 -2.77 -2.18
CA THR A 107 4.35 -3.08 -2.33
C THR A 107 5.16 -2.80 -1.06
N LYS A 108 4.74 -1.86 -0.20
CA LYS A 108 5.38 -1.66 1.11
C LYS A 108 4.97 -2.70 2.13
N VAL A 109 3.73 -3.15 2.12
CA VAL A 109 3.28 -4.28 2.95
C VAL A 109 4.09 -5.52 2.60
N ALA A 110 4.18 -5.89 1.33
CA ALA A 110 5.00 -7.00 0.86
C ALA A 110 6.49 -6.83 1.25
N ARG A 111 7.04 -5.63 1.10
CA ARG A 111 8.40 -5.30 1.52
C ARG A 111 8.64 -5.56 3.00
N GLY A 112 7.71 -5.16 3.85
CA GLY A 112 7.80 -5.37 5.30
C GLY A 112 7.85 -6.85 5.66
N GLU A 113 7.00 -7.65 5.05
CA GLU A 113 6.97 -9.09 5.29
C GLU A 113 8.21 -9.81 4.73
N LEU A 114 8.66 -9.45 3.52
CA LEU A 114 9.90 -10.00 2.94
C LEU A 114 11.09 -9.79 3.87
N ARG A 115 11.25 -8.58 4.40
CA ARG A 115 12.35 -8.26 5.35
C ARG A 115 12.23 -9.02 6.65
N ARG A 116 11.03 -9.14 7.23
CA ARG A 116 10.79 -9.94 8.45
C ARG A 116 11.09 -11.41 8.23
N ALA A 117 10.78 -11.93 7.05
CA ALA A 117 11.09 -13.31 6.66
C ALA A 117 12.55 -13.53 6.28
N GLY A 118 13.41 -12.51 6.26
CA GLY A 118 14.80 -12.60 5.80
C GLY A 118 14.93 -12.89 4.30
N MET A 119 13.90 -12.57 3.51
CA MET A 119 13.86 -12.73 2.06
C MET A 119 14.36 -11.45 1.36
N ASP A 120 14.76 -11.57 0.09
CA ASP A 120 15.19 -10.44 -0.73
C ASP A 120 14.09 -9.37 -0.82
N ASP A 121 14.48 -8.11 -0.55
CA ASP A 121 13.61 -6.95 -0.72
C ASP A 121 13.38 -6.68 -2.21
N MET A 122 12.22 -7.04 -2.71
CA MET A 122 11.81 -6.88 -4.11
C MET A 122 11.37 -5.45 -4.47
N PHE A 123 11.26 -4.54 -3.52
CA PHE A 123 10.65 -3.22 -3.72
C PHE A 123 11.27 -2.41 -4.87
N MET A 124 12.60 -2.39 -4.96
CA MET A 124 13.31 -1.66 -6.02
C MET A 124 13.34 -2.42 -7.37
N LYS A 125 13.00 -3.69 -7.38
CA LYS A 125 12.87 -4.51 -8.59
C LYS A 125 11.44 -4.50 -9.14
N THR A 126 10.46 -4.07 -8.34
CA THR A 126 9.04 -4.11 -8.67
C THR A 126 8.66 -2.96 -9.60
N ARG A 127 8.52 -3.25 -10.89
CA ARG A 127 7.85 -2.34 -11.84
C ARG A 127 6.37 -2.35 -11.54
N ASN A 128 5.75 -1.18 -11.46
CA ASN A 128 4.34 -1.12 -11.09
C ASN A 128 3.57 0.02 -11.76
N ILE A 129 2.26 -0.14 -11.81
CA ILE A 129 1.27 0.84 -12.24
C ILE A 129 0.31 1.06 -11.06
N CYS A 130 0.22 2.29 -10.58
CA CYS A 130 -0.75 2.70 -9.56
C CYS A 130 -1.98 3.29 -10.25
N VAL A 131 -3.07 2.52 -10.33
CA VAL A 131 -4.28 2.98 -11.03
C VAL A 131 -5.01 4.10 -10.28
N MET A 132 -4.90 4.20 -8.95
CA MET A 132 -5.40 5.33 -8.17
C MET A 132 -4.79 6.67 -8.64
N ARG A 133 -3.46 6.68 -8.87
CA ARG A 133 -2.78 7.88 -9.36
C ARG A 133 -3.19 8.22 -10.78
N ALA A 134 -3.32 7.21 -11.66
CA ALA A 134 -3.80 7.39 -13.02
C ALA A 134 -5.22 7.98 -13.06
N MET A 135 -6.09 7.50 -12.15
CA MET A 135 -7.47 7.97 -12.06
C MET A 135 -7.63 9.36 -11.41
N THR A 136 -6.60 9.93 -10.82
CA THR A 136 -6.71 11.23 -10.12
C THR A 136 -7.12 12.35 -11.06
N ASP A 137 -6.47 12.47 -12.21
CA ASP A 137 -6.77 13.49 -13.21
C ASP A 137 -8.00 13.13 -14.06
N VAL A 138 -8.40 11.85 -14.06
CA VAL A 138 -9.61 11.37 -14.73
C VAL A 138 -10.85 11.68 -13.90
N CYS A 139 -10.84 11.33 -12.61
CA CYS A 139 -11.98 11.56 -11.70
C CYS A 139 -12.14 13.04 -11.31
N GLN A 140 -11.07 13.80 -11.26
CA GLN A 140 -11.04 15.24 -10.93
C GLN A 140 -11.82 15.59 -9.66
N ILE A 141 -11.71 14.79 -8.61
CA ILE A 141 -12.42 15.02 -7.35
C ILE A 141 -11.71 16.13 -6.56
N PRO A 142 -12.36 17.29 -6.31
CA PRO A 142 -11.72 18.41 -5.63
C PRO A 142 -11.46 18.09 -4.15
N TYR A 143 -10.46 18.75 -3.57
CA TYR A 143 -10.29 18.74 -2.12
C TYR A 143 -11.42 19.52 -1.44
N THR A 144 -11.95 18.99 -0.33
CA THR A 144 -13.01 19.66 0.46
C THR A 144 -12.52 20.80 1.35
N ASN A 145 -11.19 20.92 1.52
CA ASN A 145 -10.54 21.90 2.40
C ASN A 145 -10.01 23.14 1.67
N GLY A 146 -10.44 23.38 0.44
CA GLY A 146 -10.01 24.54 -0.38
C GLY A 146 -8.61 24.44 -0.98
N ARG A 147 -7.90 23.32 -0.81
CA ARG A 147 -6.61 23.08 -1.49
C ARG A 147 -6.85 22.98 -3.00
N ALA A 148 -5.98 23.60 -3.80
CA ALA A 148 -6.01 23.48 -5.25
C ALA A 148 -5.64 22.05 -5.71
N GLY A 149 -6.21 21.61 -6.85
CA GLY A 149 -5.99 20.31 -7.45
C GLY A 149 -7.02 19.25 -7.00
N PHE A 150 -6.73 17.99 -7.29
CA PHE A 150 -7.62 16.88 -7.07
C PHE A 150 -7.06 15.90 -6.02
N LYS A 151 -7.95 15.36 -5.19
CA LYS A 151 -7.58 14.28 -4.26
C LYS A 151 -7.47 12.95 -5.01
N PHE A 152 -6.72 12.01 -4.44
CA PHE A 152 -6.78 10.62 -4.89
C PHE A 152 -8.20 10.07 -4.71
N PRO A 153 -8.79 9.42 -5.74
CA PRO A 153 -10.07 8.76 -5.60
C PRO A 153 -9.97 7.58 -4.62
N LYS A 154 -11.07 7.23 -3.99
CA LYS A 154 -11.25 5.91 -3.39
C LYS A 154 -11.52 4.89 -4.51
N LEU A 155 -11.32 3.59 -4.25
CA LEU A 155 -11.61 2.54 -5.23
C LEU A 155 -13.06 2.64 -5.74
N ALA A 156 -14.02 2.75 -4.84
CA ALA A 156 -15.43 2.91 -5.18
C ALA A 156 -15.73 4.17 -6.02
N GLU A 157 -15.03 5.30 -5.76
CA GLU A 157 -15.19 6.52 -6.55
C GLU A 157 -14.65 6.34 -7.99
N ALA A 158 -13.51 5.64 -8.13
CA ALA A 158 -12.93 5.34 -9.42
C ALA A 158 -13.77 4.32 -10.21
N MET A 159 -14.30 3.28 -9.54
CA MET A 159 -15.22 2.30 -10.12
C MET A 159 -16.50 2.97 -10.64
N ALA A 160 -17.14 3.82 -9.83
CA ALA A 160 -18.32 4.57 -10.24
C ALA A 160 -18.04 5.48 -11.45
N HIS A 161 -16.85 6.08 -11.54
CA HIS A 161 -16.46 6.93 -12.66
C HIS A 161 -16.39 6.16 -13.99
N ILE A 162 -15.94 4.92 -13.97
CA ILE A 162 -15.88 4.07 -15.17
C ILE A 162 -17.20 3.36 -15.49
N GLY A 163 -18.26 3.63 -14.72
CA GLY A 163 -19.58 3.01 -14.92
C GLY A 163 -19.73 1.62 -14.33
N GLU A 164 -18.76 1.18 -13.53
CA GLU A 164 -18.82 -0.09 -12.81
C GLU A 164 -19.43 0.11 -11.42
N MET A 165 -20.25 -0.85 -11.01
CA MET A 165 -20.79 -0.85 -9.65
C MET A 165 -19.67 -1.16 -8.67
N PRO A 166 -19.46 -0.33 -7.63
CA PRO A 166 -18.63 -0.75 -6.52
C PRO A 166 -19.20 -2.05 -5.96
N VAL A 167 -18.36 -3.01 -5.65
CA VAL A 167 -18.83 -4.19 -4.93
C VAL A 167 -19.34 -3.71 -3.57
N THR A 168 -20.66 -3.58 -3.48
CA THR A 168 -21.36 -3.21 -2.26
C THR A 168 -21.73 -4.50 -1.55
N GLU A 169 -21.52 -4.52 -0.22
CA GLU A 169 -21.92 -5.57 0.70
C GLU A 169 -20.99 -6.81 0.74
N GLY A 170 -20.18 -6.77 1.70
CA GLY A 170 -19.22 -7.76 2.17
C GLY A 170 -18.00 -7.04 2.69
N ALA A 171 -17.33 -7.62 3.63
CA ALA A 171 -16.03 -7.12 4.05
C ALA A 171 -15.16 -6.91 2.80
N HIS A 172 -14.45 -5.79 2.72
CA HIS A 172 -13.39 -5.61 1.75
C HIS A 172 -12.48 -6.83 1.81
N THR A 173 -12.27 -7.48 0.67
CA THR A 173 -11.34 -8.59 0.57
C THR A 173 -10.30 -8.24 -0.48
N ALA A 174 -9.07 -8.69 -0.30
CA ALA A 174 -8.01 -8.41 -1.24
C ALA A 174 -8.37 -8.82 -2.68
N MET A 175 -9.08 -9.95 -2.87
CA MET A 175 -9.49 -10.39 -4.20
C MET A 175 -10.54 -9.45 -4.82
N VAL A 176 -11.50 -8.99 -4.06
CA VAL A 176 -12.55 -8.06 -4.54
C VAL A 176 -11.94 -6.73 -4.95
N ASP A 177 -11.03 -6.19 -4.14
CA ASP A 177 -10.36 -4.92 -4.43
C ASP A 177 -9.37 -5.07 -5.59
N ALA A 178 -8.69 -6.23 -5.74
CA ALA A 178 -7.88 -6.55 -6.92
C ALA A 178 -8.71 -6.62 -8.21
N LEU A 179 -9.91 -7.20 -8.18
CA LEU A 179 -10.83 -7.22 -9.33
C LEU A 179 -11.27 -5.80 -9.70
N GLY A 180 -11.54 -4.93 -8.72
CA GLY A 180 -11.81 -3.52 -8.96
C GLY A 180 -10.62 -2.79 -9.60
N ALA A 181 -9.42 -3.02 -9.11
CA ALA A 181 -8.20 -2.48 -9.70
C ALA A 181 -7.98 -2.97 -11.15
N LEU A 182 -8.29 -4.24 -11.42
CA LEU A 182 -8.25 -4.82 -12.77
C LEU A 182 -9.24 -4.15 -13.72
N ALA A 183 -10.49 -3.94 -13.28
CA ALA A 183 -11.51 -3.27 -14.08
C ALA A 183 -11.06 -1.85 -14.47
N ILE A 184 -10.52 -1.08 -13.51
CA ILE A 184 -9.97 0.25 -13.75
C ILE A 184 -8.77 0.19 -14.72
N ALA A 185 -7.86 -0.76 -14.54
CA ALA A 185 -6.69 -0.91 -15.41
C ALA A 185 -7.09 -1.23 -16.86
N ARG A 186 -8.07 -2.11 -17.06
CA ARG A 186 -8.65 -2.42 -18.38
C ARG A 186 -9.30 -1.20 -19.01
N TRP A 187 -10.05 -0.44 -18.24
CA TRP A 187 -10.66 0.80 -18.71
C TRP A 187 -9.61 1.83 -19.14
N LEU A 188 -8.58 2.05 -18.31
CA LEU A 188 -7.46 2.93 -18.63
C LEU A 188 -6.73 2.49 -19.90
N ARG A 189 -6.50 1.19 -20.07
CA ARG A 189 -5.88 0.64 -21.27
C ARG A 189 -6.73 0.87 -22.52
N THR A 190 -8.03 0.57 -22.46
CA THR A 190 -8.98 0.76 -23.58
C THR A 190 -9.04 2.21 -24.02
N ASN A 191 -8.94 3.14 -23.05
CA ASN A 191 -8.94 4.58 -23.34
C ASN A 191 -7.53 5.17 -23.61
N GLN A 192 -6.50 4.33 -23.75
CA GLN A 192 -5.10 4.73 -23.99
C GLN A 192 -4.53 5.66 -22.90
N MET A 193 -4.99 5.48 -21.67
CA MET A 193 -4.62 6.27 -20.49
C MET A 193 -3.82 5.46 -19.47
N LEU A 194 -3.53 4.18 -19.73
CA LEU A 194 -2.73 3.36 -18.82
C LEU A 194 -1.29 3.89 -18.80
N PRO A 195 -0.75 4.26 -17.62
CA PRO A 195 0.61 4.79 -17.52
C PRO A 195 1.66 3.73 -17.85
N GLU A 196 2.83 4.19 -18.29
CA GLU A 196 4.01 3.35 -18.38
C GLU A 196 4.42 2.82 -17.00
N PRO A 197 4.83 1.55 -16.89
CA PRO A 197 5.29 0.98 -15.63
C PRO A 197 6.54 1.69 -15.10
N GLY A 198 6.49 2.08 -13.84
CA GLY A 198 7.62 2.70 -13.15
C GLY A 198 8.07 1.91 -11.93
N VAL A 199 9.29 2.12 -11.48
CA VAL A 199 9.77 1.68 -10.17
C VAL A 199 9.51 2.80 -9.17
N HIS A 200 9.09 2.48 -7.95
CA HIS A 200 8.98 3.45 -6.87
C HIS A 200 10.37 3.98 -6.47
N LEU A 201 10.84 4.96 -7.22
CA LEU A 201 12.00 5.72 -6.77
C LEU A 201 11.54 6.53 -5.55
N ALA A 202 12.19 6.31 -4.39
CA ALA A 202 12.06 7.25 -3.30
C ALA A 202 12.42 8.64 -3.87
N LYS A 203 11.44 9.55 -3.96
CA LYS A 203 11.76 10.95 -4.23
C LYS A 203 12.77 11.34 -3.15
N LYS A 204 14.04 11.59 -3.52
CA LYS A 204 14.95 12.32 -2.65
C LYS A 204 14.19 13.58 -2.29
N ARG A 205 13.79 13.71 -1.01
CA ARG A 205 13.30 15.00 -0.52
C ARG A 205 14.51 15.93 -0.58
N PRO A 206 14.54 16.96 -1.43
CA PRO A 206 15.68 17.85 -1.53
C PRO A 206 15.88 18.68 -0.25
N ASP A 207 14.97 18.64 0.67
CA ASP A 207 14.76 19.55 1.78
C ASP A 207 15.16 18.98 3.15
N LEU A 208 15.59 17.73 3.25
CA LEU A 208 16.24 17.21 4.45
C LEU A 208 17.73 17.50 4.37
N VAL A 209 18.10 18.78 4.28
CA VAL A 209 19.36 19.26 4.82
C VAL A 209 19.31 18.92 6.33
N PRO A 210 20.30 18.19 6.89
CA PRO A 210 20.35 17.96 8.32
C PRO A 210 20.28 19.32 9.01
N THR A 211 19.19 19.61 9.70
CA THR A 211 19.14 20.79 10.55
C THR A 211 20.24 20.63 11.57
N GLN A 212 21.24 21.52 11.51
CA GLN A 212 22.27 21.57 12.53
C GLN A 212 21.59 21.53 13.91
N PRO A 213 22.17 20.82 14.89
CA PRO A 213 21.59 20.78 16.21
C PRO A 213 21.41 22.21 16.71
N ARG A 214 20.18 22.55 17.10
CA ARG A 214 19.89 23.85 17.71
C ARG A 214 20.89 24.06 18.84
N ARG A 215 21.77 25.05 18.70
CA ARG A 215 22.62 25.50 19.80
C ARG A 215 21.71 25.81 20.98
N SER A 216 21.88 25.07 22.08
CA SER A 216 21.22 25.32 23.34
C SER A 216 21.42 26.77 23.72
N GLY A 217 20.32 27.54 23.77
CA GLY A 217 20.35 28.92 24.22
C GLY A 217 20.96 29.00 25.61
N LYS A 218 21.91 29.87 25.76
CA LYS A 218 22.54 30.20 27.05
C LYS A 218 21.45 30.47 28.09
N ALA A 219 21.49 29.75 29.19
CA ALA A 219 20.68 30.04 30.36
C ALA A 219 20.89 31.49 30.79
N LYS A 220 19.78 32.21 30.96
CA LYS A 220 19.78 33.58 31.53
C LYS A 220 20.24 33.46 33.00
N PRO A 221 21.20 34.29 33.47
CA PRO A 221 21.62 34.24 34.88
C PRO A 221 20.43 34.67 35.76
N ALA A 222 20.27 33.95 36.88
CA ALA A 222 19.30 34.25 37.90
C ALA A 222 19.56 35.64 38.51
N ALA A 223 18.51 36.42 38.70
CA ALA A 223 18.56 37.71 39.36
C ALA A 223 18.94 37.49 40.84
N ALA A 224 19.96 38.21 41.31
CA ALA A 224 20.32 38.29 42.72
C ALA A 224 19.19 38.96 43.50
N THR A 225 18.74 38.32 44.55
CA THR A 225 17.88 38.93 45.57
C THR A 225 18.78 39.77 46.50
N ASP A 226 18.60 41.08 46.43
CA ASP A 226 19.14 42.00 47.45
C ASP A 226 18.32 41.82 48.74
N GLU A 227 18.94 41.28 49.78
CA GLU A 227 18.48 41.40 51.15
C GLU A 227 19.02 42.73 51.70
N LEU A 228 18.08 43.59 52.15
CA LEU A 228 18.39 44.79 52.93
C LEU A 228 18.46 44.43 54.43
N PRO A 229 19.43 44.91 55.16
CA PRO A 229 19.56 44.65 56.59
C PRO A 229 18.80 45.69 57.48
N ALA A 230 18.31 45.20 58.66
CA ALA A 230 17.83 45.81 59.90
C ALA A 230 16.50 46.53 59.83
#